data_c79f99147a3b4a9fd02887f369410011
#
_entry.id   c79f99147a3b4a9fd02887f369410011
#
_cell.length_a   1.000
_cell.length_b   1.000
_cell.length_c   1.000
_cell.angle_alpha   90.00
_cell.angle_beta   90.00
_cell.angle_gamma   90.00
#
_symmetry.space_group_name_H-M   'P 1'
#
loop_
_entity.id
_entity.type
_entity.pdbx_description
1 polymer ?
#
loop_
_entity_poly.entity_id
_entity_poly.type
_entity_poly.pdbx_seq_one_letter_code
_entity_poly.pdbx_strand_id
1 'polypeptide(L)'
;PPPGGQVGYEIVLHLSRLRSPFGVEFGFTHFGGCAMMWQTNPNLTKGCDCMKKKSIIVICAVLVISGVATVLVLTGNRGNVSNVKRVVGYSALYGENSIKEAFDVIEKKFAKDFEGCTLTELRYDEDVENRFAEEIEKYHKENKQELIVVLSTFDTDEKGGDGGFNPNDTYVNWQWYLVKTADKKSWEIIN
;
A
#
# COMPACT_ATOMS: atom_id res chain seq x y z
N PRO A 1 -32.96 30.94 31.46
CA PRO A 1 -31.75 30.17 31.24
C PRO A 1 -31.73 29.00 32.23
N PRO A 2 -31.59 27.75 31.74
CA PRO A 2 -31.36 26.61 32.62
C PRO A 2 -29.84 26.38 32.80
N PRO A 3 -29.42 25.79 33.92
CA PRO A 3 -28.03 25.64 34.29
C PRO A 3 -27.34 24.47 33.59
N GLY A 4 -26.05 24.64 33.36
CA GLY A 4 -25.18 23.67 32.71
C GLY A 4 -25.03 22.37 33.48
N GLY A 5 -25.26 21.26 32.81
CA GLY A 5 -24.91 19.92 33.25
C GLY A 5 -23.51 19.54 32.72
N GLN A 6 -22.54 19.49 33.64
CA GLN A 6 -21.27 18.79 33.39
C GLN A 6 -21.53 17.30 33.37
N VAL A 7 -21.31 16.68 32.21
CA VAL A 7 -21.27 15.22 32.08
C VAL A 7 -19.85 14.77 32.40
N GLY A 8 -19.65 14.32 33.64
CA GLY A 8 -18.41 13.65 34.02
C GLY A 8 -18.36 12.26 33.41
N TYR A 9 -17.36 11.99 32.61
CA TYR A 9 -17.05 10.64 32.12
C TYR A 9 -16.27 9.91 33.22
N GLU A 10 -16.92 9.02 33.95
CA GLU A 10 -16.25 8.04 34.79
C GLU A 10 -15.61 6.98 33.90
N ILE A 11 -14.27 6.99 33.85
CA ILE A 11 -13.51 5.92 33.21
C ILE A 11 -13.44 4.75 34.18
N VAL A 12 -14.31 3.77 33.97
CA VAL A 12 -14.26 2.49 34.71
C VAL A 12 -13.14 1.66 34.09
N LEU A 13 -11.99 1.60 34.77
CA LEU A 13 -10.89 0.69 34.42
C LEU A 13 -11.27 -0.74 34.80
N HIS A 14 -11.70 -1.54 33.83
CA HIS A 14 -11.82 -2.98 33.99
C HIS A 14 -10.42 -3.62 33.93
N LEU A 15 -9.86 -3.93 35.10
CA LEU A 15 -8.65 -4.76 35.21
C LEU A 15 -9.06 -6.22 35.03
N SER A 16 -8.92 -6.74 33.80
CA SER A 16 -9.01 -8.17 33.54
C SER A 16 -7.68 -8.84 33.90
N ARG A 17 -7.65 -9.56 35.01
CA ARG A 17 -6.54 -10.45 35.37
C ARG A 17 -6.64 -11.74 34.54
N LEU A 18 -5.76 -11.91 33.58
CA LEU A 18 -5.55 -13.19 32.91
C LEU A 18 -4.61 -14.04 33.75
N ARG A 19 -5.12 -15.13 34.32
CA ARG A 19 -4.34 -16.11 35.06
C ARG A 19 -3.83 -17.17 34.07
N SER A 20 -2.52 -17.26 33.90
CA SER A 20 -1.87 -18.34 33.14
C SER A 20 -1.94 -19.66 33.95
N PRO A 21 -2.08 -20.81 33.26
CA PRO A 21 -2.06 -22.13 33.92
C PRO A 21 -0.72 -22.47 34.57
N PHE A 22 0.32 -21.65 34.40
CA PHE A 22 1.67 -21.86 34.96
C PHE A 22 2.00 -20.93 36.15
N GLY A 23 1.00 -20.23 36.75
CA GLY A 23 1.21 -19.47 37.99
C GLY A 23 2.05 -18.19 37.87
N VAL A 24 2.20 -17.61 36.65
CA VAL A 24 2.94 -16.38 36.42
C VAL A 24 1.95 -15.20 36.33
N GLU A 25 2.10 -14.19 37.19
CA GLU A 25 1.33 -12.94 37.13
C GLU A 25 2.03 -11.92 36.23
N PHE A 26 1.31 -11.35 35.26
CA PHE A 26 1.78 -10.29 34.39
C PHE A 26 1.14 -8.96 34.80
N GLY A 27 1.96 -7.96 35.11
CA GLY A 27 1.54 -6.59 35.34
C GLY A 27 1.86 -5.70 34.14
N PHE A 28 0.88 -4.93 33.68
CA PHE A 28 1.09 -3.93 32.63
C PHE A 28 1.10 -2.51 33.24
N THR A 29 2.14 -1.75 32.98
CA THR A 29 2.18 -0.31 33.23
C THR A 29 2.35 0.43 31.92
N HIS A 30 1.41 1.34 31.61
CA HIS A 30 1.46 2.20 30.44
C HIS A 30 2.18 3.50 30.80
N PHE A 31 3.31 3.77 30.16
CA PHE A 31 3.97 5.06 30.18
C PHE A 31 4.43 5.40 28.76
N GLY A 32 3.84 6.47 28.17
CA GLY A 32 4.43 7.13 27.00
C GLY A 32 4.63 6.28 25.74
N GLY A 33 3.63 5.51 25.28
CA GLY A 33 3.64 4.93 23.92
C GLY A 33 4.46 3.66 23.71
N CYS A 34 5.14 3.13 24.73
CA CYS A 34 5.77 1.79 24.68
C CYS A 34 5.30 0.96 25.86
N ALA A 35 4.70 -0.20 25.60
CA ALA A 35 4.37 -1.17 26.63
C ALA A 35 5.61 -2.00 26.97
N MET A 36 6.19 -1.80 28.16
CA MET A 36 7.22 -2.71 28.67
C MET A 36 6.58 -3.76 29.56
N MET A 37 6.83 -5.00 29.24
CA MET A 37 6.36 -6.16 30.00
C MET A 37 7.45 -6.58 31.00
N TRP A 38 7.14 -6.49 32.28
CA TRP A 38 8.02 -6.93 33.37
C TRP A 38 7.52 -8.25 33.93
N GLN A 39 8.38 -9.23 33.96
CA GLN A 39 8.11 -10.50 34.61
C GLN A 39 8.87 -10.54 35.93
N THR A 40 8.16 -10.49 37.04
CA THR A 40 8.75 -10.64 38.37
C THR A 40 8.57 -12.08 38.85
N ASN A 41 9.63 -12.88 38.78
CA ASN A 41 9.69 -14.19 39.40
C ASN A 41 10.70 -14.11 40.55
N PRO A 42 10.25 -14.17 41.83
CA PRO A 42 11.15 -13.97 43.01
C PRO A 42 12.12 -15.09 43.26
N ASN A 43 12.08 -16.21 42.50
CA ASN A 43 12.93 -17.38 42.73
C ASN A 43 14.08 -17.53 41.70
N LEU A 44 14.38 -16.51 40.87
CA LEU A 44 15.41 -16.63 39.82
C LEU A 44 16.74 -15.93 40.16
N THR A 45 17.15 -15.94 41.44
CA THR A 45 18.48 -15.39 41.85
C THR A 45 19.57 -16.43 42.03
N LYS A 46 19.37 -17.68 41.56
CA LYS A 46 20.44 -18.67 41.54
C LYS A 46 20.55 -19.30 40.14
N GLY A 47 21.51 -18.83 39.38
CA GLY A 47 21.91 -19.46 38.13
C GLY A 47 21.87 -18.51 36.93
N CYS A 48 22.58 -17.39 37.03
CA CYS A 48 22.99 -16.65 35.82
C CYS A 48 24.10 -17.49 35.15
N ASP A 49 23.69 -18.60 34.52
CA ASP A 49 24.57 -19.31 33.61
C ASP A 49 24.77 -18.41 32.39
N CYS A 50 25.99 -17.94 32.28
CA CYS A 50 26.46 -17.08 31.21
C CYS A 50 26.12 -17.75 29.85
N MET A 51 24.99 -17.44 29.25
CA MET A 51 24.72 -17.86 27.89
C MET A 51 25.91 -17.40 27.05
N LYS A 52 26.70 -18.37 26.63
CA LYS A 52 27.96 -18.13 25.91
C LYS A 52 27.63 -17.17 24.80
N LYS A 53 28.39 -16.06 24.65
CA LYS A 53 28.22 -15.00 23.64
C LYS A 53 27.95 -15.56 22.25
N LYS A 54 28.41 -16.77 21.94
CA LYS A 54 28.15 -17.54 20.73
C LYS A 54 26.66 -17.87 20.50
N SER A 55 25.88 -18.20 21.55
CA SER A 55 24.44 -18.50 21.39
C SER A 55 23.61 -17.26 21.08
N ILE A 56 23.95 -16.12 21.68
CA ILE A 56 23.27 -14.84 21.37
C ILE A 56 23.53 -14.43 19.93
N ILE A 57 24.78 -14.56 19.46
CA ILE A 57 25.16 -14.25 18.08
C ILE A 57 24.40 -15.14 17.09
N VAL A 58 24.22 -16.43 17.38
CA VAL A 58 23.46 -17.34 16.50
C VAL A 58 21.98 -16.97 16.45
N ILE A 59 21.37 -16.64 17.60
CA ILE A 59 19.95 -16.21 17.63
C ILE A 59 19.75 -14.91 16.86
N CYS A 60 20.64 -13.92 17.04
CA CYS A 60 20.57 -12.67 16.27
C CYS A 60 20.77 -12.91 14.77
N ALA A 61 21.70 -13.79 14.37
CA ALA A 61 21.90 -14.14 12.97
C ALA A 61 20.67 -14.81 12.34
N VAL A 62 20.03 -15.73 13.07
CA VAL A 62 18.78 -16.38 12.59
C VAL A 62 17.64 -15.39 12.44
N LEU A 63 17.49 -14.45 13.37
CA LEU A 63 16.46 -13.40 13.29
C LEU A 63 16.71 -12.44 12.12
N VAL A 64 17.96 -12.08 11.85
CA VAL A 64 18.32 -11.23 10.71
C VAL A 64 18.06 -11.97 9.38
N ILE A 65 18.47 -13.24 9.29
CA ILE A 65 18.26 -14.05 8.08
C ILE A 65 16.76 -14.26 7.83
N SER A 66 15.97 -14.55 8.87
CA SER A 66 14.51 -14.70 8.73
C SER A 66 13.84 -13.38 8.36
N GLY A 67 14.30 -12.25 8.90
CA GLY A 67 13.81 -10.92 8.54
C GLY A 67 14.10 -10.55 7.08
N VAL A 68 15.33 -10.80 6.61
CA VAL A 68 15.73 -10.57 5.21
C VAL A 68 14.96 -11.49 4.25
N ALA A 69 14.82 -12.78 4.59
CA ALA A 69 14.05 -13.72 3.79
C ALA A 69 12.57 -13.32 3.68
N THR A 70 11.97 -12.83 4.78
CA THR A 70 10.58 -12.34 4.77
C THR A 70 10.42 -11.11 3.89
N VAL A 71 11.38 -10.18 3.91
CA VAL A 71 11.38 -9.00 3.03
C VAL A 71 11.51 -9.42 1.56
N LEU A 72 12.38 -10.37 1.23
CA LEU A 72 12.56 -10.86 -0.14
C LEU A 72 11.32 -11.61 -0.66
N VAL A 73 10.59 -12.32 0.19
CA VAL A 73 9.33 -12.98 -0.20
C VAL A 73 8.21 -11.96 -0.40
N LEU A 74 8.22 -10.85 0.35
CA LEU A 74 7.23 -9.77 0.19
C LEU A 74 7.54 -8.86 -1.00
N THR A 75 8.77 -8.88 -1.53
CA THR A 75 9.15 -8.22 -2.79
C THR A 75 9.04 -9.15 -3.99
N GLY A 76 8.18 -10.18 -3.92
CA GLY A 76 7.89 -11.06 -5.06
C GLY A 76 7.61 -10.23 -6.33
N ASN A 77 7.91 -10.77 -7.48
CA ASN A 77 7.81 -10.19 -8.82
C ASN A 77 6.57 -9.31 -8.99
N ARG A 78 6.65 -8.07 -8.54
CA ARG A 78 5.63 -7.05 -8.77
C ARG A 78 5.95 -6.33 -10.07
N GLY A 79 4.97 -5.63 -10.62
CA GLY A 79 5.19 -4.78 -11.77
C GLY A 79 6.28 -3.73 -11.48
N ASN A 80 7.18 -3.54 -12.42
CA ASN A 80 8.27 -2.57 -12.31
C ASN A 80 7.83 -1.21 -12.83
N VAL A 81 7.89 -0.18 -11.99
CA VAL A 81 7.53 1.22 -12.31
C VAL A 81 8.69 2.19 -12.04
N SER A 82 9.93 1.69 -11.96
CA SER A 82 11.09 2.50 -11.53
C SER A 82 11.52 3.58 -12.53
N ASN A 83 11.26 3.39 -13.82
CA ASN A 83 11.72 4.25 -14.91
C ASN A 83 10.61 4.59 -15.90
N VAL A 84 9.43 4.93 -15.43
CA VAL A 84 8.28 5.26 -16.27
C VAL A 84 8.48 6.63 -16.92
N LYS A 85 8.44 6.68 -18.24
CA LYS A 85 8.37 7.93 -19.00
C LYS A 85 6.95 8.48 -18.91
N ARG A 86 6.76 9.62 -18.25
CA ARG A 86 5.48 10.31 -18.14
C ARG A 86 5.35 11.39 -19.20
N VAL A 87 4.45 11.21 -20.15
CA VAL A 87 4.14 12.19 -21.20
C VAL A 87 2.84 12.90 -20.84
N VAL A 88 2.97 14.12 -20.36
CA VAL A 88 1.84 15.00 -20.05
C VAL A 88 1.84 16.12 -21.08
N GLY A 89 0.92 16.01 -22.04
CA GLY A 89 0.71 17.04 -23.06
C GLY A 89 -0.37 18.05 -22.66
N TYR A 90 -0.72 18.92 -23.61
CA TYR A 90 -1.84 19.83 -23.43
C TYR A 90 -3.15 19.06 -23.33
N SER A 91 -4.05 19.55 -22.50
CA SER A 91 -5.42 19.06 -22.35
C SER A 91 -6.36 20.24 -22.16
N ALA A 92 -7.50 20.20 -22.84
CA ALA A 92 -8.57 21.18 -22.67
C ALA A 92 -9.45 20.85 -21.44
N LEU A 93 -9.48 19.59 -21.02
CA LEU A 93 -10.38 19.09 -19.96
C LEU A 93 -9.69 19.06 -18.58
N TYR A 94 -8.39 18.72 -18.52
CA TYR A 94 -7.71 18.46 -17.24
C TYR A 94 -6.45 19.29 -17.08
N GLY A 95 -6.27 19.83 -15.88
CA GLY A 95 -4.99 20.44 -15.50
C GLY A 95 -3.87 19.39 -15.33
N GLU A 96 -2.63 19.79 -15.58
CA GLU A 96 -1.43 18.94 -15.50
C GLU A 96 -1.33 18.16 -14.19
N ASN A 97 -1.69 18.76 -13.04
CA ASN A 97 -1.66 18.08 -11.75
C ASN A 97 -2.68 16.94 -11.68
N SER A 98 -3.88 17.11 -12.25
CA SER A 98 -4.91 16.08 -12.28
C SER A 98 -4.49 14.89 -13.14
N ILE A 99 -3.80 15.13 -14.26
CA ILE A 99 -3.23 14.08 -15.11
C ILE A 99 -2.12 13.33 -14.35
N LYS A 100 -1.23 14.04 -13.65
CA LYS A 100 -0.18 13.42 -12.82
C LYS A 100 -0.75 12.57 -11.69
N GLU A 101 -1.82 13.02 -11.04
CA GLU A 101 -2.55 12.21 -10.04
C GLU A 101 -3.09 10.91 -10.63
N ALA A 102 -3.64 10.95 -11.87
CA ALA A 102 -4.09 9.75 -12.57
C ALA A 102 -2.92 8.79 -12.85
N PHE A 103 -1.77 9.30 -13.27
CA PHE A 103 -0.56 8.49 -13.47
C PHE A 103 -0.09 7.82 -12.17
N ASP A 104 -0.11 8.54 -11.05
CA ASP A 104 0.26 7.99 -9.74
C ASP A 104 -0.65 6.82 -9.33
N VAL A 105 -1.94 6.90 -9.66
CA VAL A 105 -2.91 5.82 -9.39
C VAL A 105 -2.61 4.60 -10.27
N ILE A 106 -2.32 4.82 -11.57
CA ILE A 106 -1.96 3.73 -12.48
C ILE A 106 -0.67 3.03 -12.06
N GLU A 107 0.38 3.79 -11.72
CA GLU A 107 1.66 3.20 -11.28
C GLU A 107 1.49 2.34 -10.02
N LYS A 108 0.68 2.79 -9.06
CA LYS A 108 0.37 1.99 -7.85
C LYS A 108 -0.36 0.70 -8.19
N LYS A 109 -1.33 0.74 -9.10
CA LYS A 109 -2.08 -0.43 -9.57
C LYS A 109 -1.15 -1.37 -10.34
N PHE A 110 -0.36 -0.84 -11.28
CA PHE A 110 0.58 -1.60 -12.08
C PHE A 110 1.62 -2.32 -11.20
N ALA A 111 2.25 -1.58 -10.27
CA ALA A 111 3.23 -2.17 -9.34
C ALA A 111 2.65 -3.31 -8.50
N LYS A 112 1.35 -3.28 -8.24
CA LYS A 112 0.68 -4.30 -7.43
C LYS A 112 0.27 -5.53 -8.23
N ASP A 113 -0.30 -5.33 -9.43
CA ASP A 113 -1.10 -6.34 -10.11
C ASP A 113 -0.46 -6.84 -11.43
N PHE A 114 0.60 -6.20 -11.93
CA PHE A 114 1.28 -6.57 -13.18
C PHE A 114 2.62 -7.25 -12.91
N GLU A 115 2.56 -8.39 -12.24
CA GLU A 115 3.76 -9.19 -11.93
C GLU A 115 4.53 -9.55 -13.20
N GLY A 116 5.87 -9.42 -13.17
CA GLY A 116 6.74 -9.73 -14.32
C GLY A 116 6.66 -8.73 -15.48
N CYS A 117 5.91 -7.63 -15.33
CA CYS A 117 5.81 -6.58 -16.35
C CYS A 117 6.60 -5.34 -15.94
N THR A 118 7.07 -4.57 -16.93
CA THR A 118 7.77 -3.30 -16.74
C THR A 118 7.02 -2.20 -17.47
N LEU A 119 6.47 -1.23 -16.72
CA LEU A 119 5.81 -0.05 -17.26
C LEU A 119 6.87 0.90 -17.81
N THR A 120 6.82 1.18 -19.11
CA THR A 120 7.82 2.01 -19.79
C THR A 120 7.32 3.41 -20.11
N GLU A 121 6.03 3.58 -20.41
CA GLU A 121 5.44 4.89 -20.70
C GLU A 121 4.00 5.00 -20.17
N LEU A 122 3.67 6.20 -19.66
CA LEU A 122 2.31 6.69 -19.47
C LEU A 122 2.13 7.95 -20.32
N ARG A 123 1.03 8.04 -21.08
CA ARG A 123 0.76 9.16 -21.98
C ARG A 123 -0.67 9.65 -21.85
N TYR A 124 -0.78 10.97 -21.72
CA TYR A 124 -2.01 11.73 -21.89
C TYR A 124 -1.68 13.07 -22.55
N ASP A 125 -2.28 13.32 -23.68
CA ASP A 125 -2.12 14.52 -24.50
C ASP A 125 -3.41 14.83 -25.28
N GLU A 126 -3.41 15.90 -26.07
CA GLU A 126 -4.53 16.31 -26.89
C GLU A 126 -4.99 15.23 -27.88
N ASP A 127 -4.05 14.45 -28.44
CA ASP A 127 -4.39 13.36 -29.37
C ASP A 127 -5.15 12.24 -28.66
N VAL A 128 -4.75 11.91 -27.43
CA VAL A 128 -5.45 10.91 -26.58
C VAL A 128 -6.83 11.46 -26.20
N GLU A 129 -6.90 12.70 -25.73
CA GLU A 129 -8.16 13.35 -25.36
C GLU A 129 -9.16 13.36 -26.53
N ASN A 130 -8.73 13.77 -27.72
CA ASN A 130 -9.56 13.79 -28.91
C ASN A 130 -10.02 12.40 -29.35
N ARG A 131 -9.17 11.39 -29.21
CA ARG A 131 -9.50 9.99 -29.54
C ARG A 131 -10.67 9.45 -28.71
N PHE A 132 -10.75 9.82 -27.45
CA PHE A 132 -11.76 9.34 -26.50
C PHE A 132 -12.82 10.38 -26.15
N ALA A 133 -12.88 11.50 -26.89
CA ALA A 133 -13.77 12.63 -26.59
C ALA A 133 -15.24 12.23 -26.47
N GLU A 134 -15.76 11.43 -27.43
CA GLU A 134 -17.16 10.98 -27.42
C GLU A 134 -17.47 10.09 -26.20
N GLU A 135 -16.54 9.23 -25.84
CA GLU A 135 -16.67 8.31 -24.70
C GLU A 135 -16.64 9.07 -23.37
N ILE A 136 -15.70 10.03 -23.23
CA ILE A 136 -15.59 10.92 -22.07
C ILE A 136 -16.88 11.74 -21.90
N GLU A 137 -17.39 12.36 -23.00
CA GLU A 137 -18.60 13.16 -22.96
C GLU A 137 -19.82 12.31 -22.60
N LYS A 138 -19.97 11.14 -23.20
CA LYS A 138 -21.06 10.21 -22.92
C LYS A 138 -21.03 9.79 -21.45
N TYR A 139 -19.87 9.38 -20.95
CA TYR A 139 -19.71 8.96 -19.56
C TYR A 139 -20.07 10.07 -18.57
N HIS A 140 -19.63 11.31 -18.85
CA HIS A 140 -19.97 12.48 -18.04
C HIS A 140 -21.48 12.76 -18.02
N LYS A 141 -22.15 12.65 -19.16
CA LYS A 141 -23.61 12.87 -19.28
C LYS A 141 -24.39 11.82 -18.48
N GLU A 142 -24.00 10.56 -18.59
CA GLU A 142 -24.71 9.44 -17.99
C GLU A 142 -24.46 9.31 -16.48
N ASN A 143 -23.21 9.47 -16.03
CA ASN A 143 -22.79 9.16 -14.67
C ASN A 143 -22.55 10.39 -13.77
N LYS A 144 -22.49 11.61 -14.37
CA LYS A 144 -22.13 12.84 -13.66
C LYS A 144 -20.75 12.76 -12.98
N GLN A 145 -19.83 12.03 -13.60
CA GLN A 145 -18.47 11.79 -13.13
C GLN A 145 -17.48 12.25 -14.22
N GLU A 146 -16.28 12.65 -13.80
CA GLU A 146 -15.17 12.87 -14.73
C GLU A 146 -14.59 11.52 -15.14
N LEU A 147 -14.25 11.35 -16.41
CA LEU A 147 -13.58 10.17 -16.96
C LEU A 147 -12.31 10.60 -17.67
N ILE A 148 -11.15 10.09 -17.28
CA ILE A 148 -9.90 10.24 -18.02
C ILE A 148 -9.46 8.88 -18.56
N VAL A 149 -8.99 8.83 -19.81
CA VAL A 149 -8.42 7.64 -20.43
C VAL A 149 -6.93 7.88 -20.66
N VAL A 150 -6.09 7.12 -19.98
CA VAL A 150 -4.64 7.21 -20.10
C VAL A 150 -4.13 6.03 -20.89
N LEU A 151 -3.18 6.27 -21.80
CA LEU A 151 -2.49 5.20 -22.52
C LEU A 151 -1.18 4.84 -21.83
N SER A 152 -0.86 3.56 -21.82
CA SER A 152 0.44 3.06 -21.36
C SER A 152 1.11 2.15 -22.37
N THR A 153 2.44 2.04 -22.23
CA THR A 153 3.25 1.01 -22.86
C THR A 153 3.97 0.24 -21.78
N PHE A 154 4.01 -1.07 -21.88
CA PHE A 154 4.74 -1.92 -20.95
C PHE A 154 5.30 -3.16 -21.64
N ASP A 155 6.41 -3.68 -21.12
CA ASP A 155 7.06 -4.89 -21.55
C ASP A 155 6.76 -6.04 -20.59
N THR A 156 6.70 -7.25 -21.10
CA THR A 156 6.54 -8.49 -20.33
C THR A 156 7.86 -9.25 -20.25
N ASP A 157 8.03 -10.03 -19.19
CA ASP A 157 9.17 -10.90 -18.99
C ASP A 157 9.10 -12.18 -19.86
N GLU A 158 10.07 -13.08 -19.68
CA GLU A 158 10.14 -14.38 -20.37
C GLU A 158 8.99 -15.34 -20.07
N LYS A 159 8.19 -15.04 -19.03
CA LYS A 159 7.02 -15.83 -18.61
C LYS A 159 5.70 -15.23 -19.06
N GLY A 160 5.71 -13.99 -19.58
CA GLY A 160 4.50 -13.24 -19.90
C GLY A 160 3.78 -12.75 -18.63
N GLY A 161 4.54 -12.20 -17.69
CA GLY A 161 4.02 -11.78 -16.41
C GLY A 161 3.60 -12.96 -15.54
N ASP A 162 2.38 -12.89 -15.02
CA ASP A 162 1.73 -14.00 -14.30
C ASP A 162 1.19 -15.11 -15.23
N GLY A 163 1.52 -15.04 -16.52
CA GLY A 163 1.04 -15.94 -17.57
C GLY A 163 -0.21 -15.43 -18.30
N GLY A 164 -0.65 -14.20 -18.01
CA GLY A 164 -1.76 -13.54 -18.68
C GLY A 164 -1.41 -12.84 -19.98
N PHE A 165 -0.12 -12.66 -20.27
CA PHE A 165 0.42 -11.97 -21.44
C PHE A 165 1.32 -12.87 -22.28
N ASN A 166 1.65 -12.42 -23.50
CA ASN A 166 2.68 -13.12 -24.30
C ASN A 166 4.07 -12.89 -23.68
N PRO A 167 4.94 -13.92 -23.65
CA PRO A 167 6.32 -13.77 -23.17
C PRO A 167 7.16 -12.83 -24.06
N ASN A 168 8.01 -12.01 -23.44
CA ASN A 168 8.93 -11.08 -24.11
C ASN A 168 8.24 -10.20 -25.14
N ASP A 169 7.04 -9.72 -24.86
CA ASP A 169 6.24 -8.86 -25.75
C ASP A 169 6.12 -7.45 -25.20
N THR A 170 5.78 -6.50 -26.09
CA THR A 170 5.53 -5.10 -25.75
C THR A 170 4.08 -4.74 -26.05
N TYR A 171 3.36 -4.38 -25.02
CA TYR A 171 1.98 -3.92 -25.12
C TYR A 171 1.94 -2.40 -25.25
N VAL A 172 1.48 -1.90 -26.40
CA VAL A 172 1.42 -0.47 -26.72
C VAL A 172 -0.03 0.01 -26.69
N ASN A 173 -0.24 1.25 -26.20
CA ASN A 173 -1.55 1.88 -26.11
C ASN A 173 -2.56 1.08 -25.25
N TRP A 174 -2.08 0.43 -24.20
CA TRP A 174 -2.94 -0.17 -23.19
C TRP A 174 -3.74 0.93 -22.49
N GLN A 175 -5.05 0.76 -22.41
CA GLN A 175 -5.99 1.80 -21.96
C GLN A 175 -6.31 1.64 -20.48
N TRP A 176 -6.19 2.74 -19.73
CA TRP A 176 -6.61 2.87 -18.35
C TRP A 176 -7.77 3.85 -18.27
N TYR A 177 -8.89 3.39 -17.74
CA TYR A 177 -10.07 4.19 -17.51
C TYR A 177 -10.13 4.58 -16.05
N LEU A 178 -10.08 5.88 -15.76
CA LEU A 178 -10.15 6.37 -14.38
C LEU A 178 -11.31 7.36 -14.26
N VAL A 179 -12.02 7.26 -13.14
CA VAL A 179 -13.14 8.15 -12.83
C VAL A 179 -12.88 8.94 -11.56
N LYS A 180 -13.46 10.12 -11.51
CA LYS A 180 -13.46 11.01 -10.35
C LYS A 180 -14.87 11.50 -10.09
N THR A 181 -15.41 11.16 -8.93
CA THR A 181 -16.72 11.64 -8.49
C THR A 181 -16.60 12.99 -7.79
N ALA A 182 -17.65 13.79 -7.76
CA ALA A 182 -17.66 15.14 -7.15
C ALA A 182 -17.31 15.10 -5.64
N ASP A 183 -17.62 14.01 -4.96
CA ASP A 183 -17.35 13.75 -3.56
C ASP A 183 -15.98 13.08 -3.30
N LYS A 184 -15.40 12.42 -4.32
CA LYS A 184 -14.06 11.85 -4.27
C LYS A 184 -13.05 12.79 -4.95
N LYS A 185 -12.07 13.26 -4.20
CA LYS A 185 -11.01 14.13 -4.70
C LYS A 185 -9.91 13.38 -5.48
N SER A 186 -9.94 12.07 -5.54
CA SER A 186 -8.92 11.23 -6.16
C SER A 186 -9.49 10.40 -7.31
N TRP A 187 -8.64 10.09 -8.29
CA TRP A 187 -8.95 9.17 -9.37
C TRP A 187 -9.09 7.73 -8.88
N GLU A 188 -9.95 6.95 -9.52
CA GLU A 188 -10.18 5.53 -9.27
C GLU A 188 -10.23 4.78 -10.60
N ILE A 189 -9.48 3.68 -10.75
CA ILE A 189 -9.47 2.85 -11.96
C ILE A 189 -10.72 1.98 -11.98
N ILE A 190 -11.37 1.90 -13.17
CA ILE A 190 -12.64 1.16 -13.36
C ILE A 190 -12.56 -0.01 -14.35
N ASN A 191 -11.38 -0.27 -14.97
CA ASN A 191 -11.14 -1.40 -15.87
C ASN A 191 -10.10 -2.37 -15.32
#